data_1a1b1ec411d49d77c7910a67854f9455
#
_entry.id   1a1b1ec411d49d77c7910a67854f9455
#
_cell.length_a   1.000
_cell.length_b   1.000
_cell.length_c   1.000
_cell.angle_alpha   90.00
_cell.angle_beta   90.00
_cell.angle_gamma   90.00
#
_symmetry.space_group_name_H-M   'P 1'
#
loop_
_entity.id
_entity.type
_entity.pdbx_description
1 polymer ?
#
loop_
_entity_poly.entity_id
_entity_poly.type
_entity_poly.pdbx_seq_one_letter_code
_entity_poly.pdbx_strand_id
1 'polypeptide(L)'
;MVAHVIPEPIRRKGPALVLIAPIFFLLFFFCWPSLVLAQESPYIVTYNHYLEEPGSLEVEYFSTFGTQRGGDDFHAFFAEFEYGATAWWTTELYLDGQTTFHDSTVFTGFRWENRFRLLQREHVVNPVLYVEYGQISGADKILKEVEGHDVESDFNDSNASLRKEHKHELEFKLLLSSTFKGWNVAVNPIVTKNLLPSESWEFAYAVGASRPLVLKASPNRCNFCLENFVAGVEMYGGLGNTQSAGLHDTSHYLSPALAWNLPSDWTLRLSSGIGLNDSSHRLLLRWGISREFSGFGEMVRRWFGGQR
;
A
#
# COMPACT_ATOMS: atom_id res chain seq x y z
N MET A 1 -85.65 17.24 39.80
CA MET A 1 -84.39 16.50 40.05
C MET A 1 -83.71 16.36 38.68
N VAL A 2 -82.80 17.26 38.36
CA VAL A 2 -82.12 17.28 37.06
C VAL A 2 -80.68 16.85 37.34
N ALA A 3 -80.23 15.75 36.78
CA ALA A 3 -78.91 15.21 36.91
C ALA A 3 -77.96 15.92 35.92
N HIS A 4 -76.94 16.58 36.46
CA HIS A 4 -75.85 17.12 35.69
C HIS A 4 -74.87 15.98 35.26
N VAL A 5 -74.72 15.78 33.96
CA VAL A 5 -73.67 14.95 33.40
C VAL A 5 -72.42 15.80 33.19
N ILE A 6 -71.31 15.45 33.84
CA ILE A 6 -70.03 16.09 33.68
C ILE A 6 -69.29 15.37 32.51
N PRO A 7 -68.80 16.06 31.47
CA PRO A 7 -68.03 15.43 30.42
C PRO A 7 -66.59 15.15 30.88
N GLU A 8 -66.06 13.95 30.58
CA GLU A 8 -64.68 13.57 30.83
C GLU A 8 -63.68 14.37 29.93
N PRO A 9 -62.46 14.69 30.43
CA PRO A 9 -61.46 15.40 29.68
C PRO A 9 -60.75 14.52 28.62
N ILE A 10 -60.79 14.98 27.37
CA ILE A 10 -60.06 14.37 26.24
C ILE A 10 -58.54 14.46 26.54
N ARG A 11 -57.97 13.28 26.77
CA ARG A 11 -56.50 13.12 26.93
C ARG A 11 -55.78 13.37 25.59
N ARG A 12 -55.23 14.55 25.38
CA ARG A 12 -54.37 14.87 24.27
C ARG A 12 -53.05 14.04 24.39
N LYS A 13 -52.87 13.07 23.46
CA LYS A 13 -51.59 12.38 23.29
C LYS A 13 -50.57 13.43 22.81
N GLY A 14 -49.49 13.57 23.54
CA GLY A 14 -48.49 14.61 23.34
C GLY A 14 -47.67 14.43 22.03
N PRO A 15 -46.96 15.48 21.60
CA PRO A 15 -46.21 15.53 20.32
C PRO A 15 -44.92 14.68 20.23
N ALA A 16 -44.68 13.87 21.24
CA ALA A 16 -43.43 13.09 21.29
C ALA A 16 -43.35 11.97 20.22
N LEU A 17 -44.45 11.43 19.74
CA LEU A 17 -44.43 10.34 18.79
C LEU A 17 -44.21 10.78 17.32
N VAL A 18 -44.44 12.06 17.02
CA VAL A 18 -44.34 12.62 15.66
C VAL A 18 -42.88 13.01 15.34
N LEU A 19 -42.04 13.25 16.36
CA LEU A 19 -40.62 13.62 16.19
C LEU A 19 -39.68 12.41 16.09
N ILE A 20 -40.10 11.22 16.55
CA ILE A 20 -39.25 10.01 16.53
C ILE A 20 -39.21 9.37 15.14
N ALA A 21 -40.31 9.43 14.37
CA ALA A 21 -40.39 8.85 13.03
C ALA A 21 -39.37 9.45 12.03
N PRO A 22 -39.18 10.77 11.91
CA PRO A 22 -38.19 11.34 11.00
C PRO A 22 -36.73 11.06 11.42
N ILE A 23 -36.45 10.90 12.73
CA ILE A 23 -35.11 10.57 13.21
C ILE A 23 -34.76 9.12 12.85
N PHE A 24 -35.68 8.18 12.98
CA PHE A 24 -35.48 6.80 12.51
C PHE A 24 -35.35 6.70 11.00
N PHE A 25 -36.10 7.50 10.24
CA PHE A 25 -35.99 7.56 8.80
C PHE A 25 -34.64 8.14 8.34
N LEU A 26 -34.14 9.17 9.02
CA LEU A 26 -32.79 9.74 8.78
C LEU A 26 -31.68 8.74 9.12
N LEU A 27 -31.78 8.02 10.23
CA LEU A 27 -30.82 6.99 10.62
C LEU A 27 -30.82 5.79 9.64
N PHE A 28 -31.97 5.43 9.07
CA PHE A 28 -32.07 4.36 8.08
C PHE A 28 -31.41 4.73 6.74
N PHE A 29 -31.41 6.01 6.36
CA PHE A 29 -30.70 6.50 5.17
C PHE A 29 -29.17 6.56 5.35
N PHE A 30 -28.68 6.67 6.60
CA PHE A 30 -27.23 6.67 6.89
C PHE A 30 -26.65 5.24 7.02
N CYS A 31 -27.45 4.21 7.15
CA CYS A 31 -27.04 2.82 7.28
C CYS A 31 -27.12 2.00 5.99
N TRP A 32 -27.20 2.64 4.81
CA TRP A 32 -27.04 1.91 3.57
C TRP A 32 -25.58 1.51 3.42
N PRO A 33 -25.23 0.22 3.45
CA PRO A 33 -23.86 -0.17 3.12
C PRO A 33 -23.60 0.27 1.69
N SER A 34 -22.74 1.26 1.53
CA SER A 34 -22.12 1.53 0.26
C SER A 34 -21.37 0.24 -0.08
N LEU A 35 -21.70 -0.43 -1.16
CA LEU A 35 -20.83 -1.43 -1.75
C LEU A 35 -19.58 -0.66 -2.19
N VAL A 36 -18.63 -0.54 -1.30
CA VAL A 36 -17.29 -0.09 -1.62
C VAL A 36 -16.67 -1.26 -2.35
N LEU A 37 -16.55 -1.17 -3.65
CA LEU A 37 -15.67 -2.05 -4.40
C LEU A 37 -14.28 -1.80 -3.82
N ALA A 38 -13.66 -2.82 -3.27
CA ALA A 38 -12.25 -2.78 -2.91
C ALA A 38 -11.49 -2.48 -4.20
N GLN A 39 -10.86 -1.32 -4.27
CA GLN A 39 -10.04 -0.92 -5.39
C GLN A 39 -8.60 -0.88 -4.90
N GLU A 40 -7.72 -1.52 -5.68
CA GLU A 40 -6.30 -1.49 -5.40
C GLU A 40 -5.77 -0.06 -5.34
N SER A 41 -4.86 0.14 -4.40
CA SER A 41 -4.16 1.41 -4.23
C SER A 41 -3.21 1.65 -5.40
N PRO A 42 -3.06 2.90 -5.89
CA PRO A 42 -2.08 3.23 -6.91
C PRO A 42 -0.66 3.39 -6.34
N TYR A 43 -0.49 3.34 -5.01
CA TYR A 43 0.81 3.56 -4.37
C TYR A 43 1.80 2.46 -4.70
N ILE A 44 3.07 2.82 -4.72
CA ILE A 44 4.18 1.93 -4.99
C ILE A 44 5.05 1.73 -3.73
N VAL A 45 5.27 2.81 -2.98
CA VAL A 45 6.10 2.81 -1.76
C VAL A 45 5.24 3.01 -0.51
N THR A 46 4.17 3.76 -0.64
CA THR A 46 3.25 4.02 0.47
C THR A 46 2.24 2.88 0.60
N TYR A 47 2.07 2.37 1.79
CA TYR A 47 1.05 1.36 2.10
C TYR A 47 -0.15 2.00 2.78
N ASN A 48 -1.34 1.49 2.45
CA ASN A 48 -2.57 1.78 3.19
C ASN A 48 -2.85 0.66 4.23
N HIS A 49 -4.01 0.68 4.87
CA HIS A 49 -4.39 -0.29 5.90
C HIS A 49 -5.13 -1.53 5.36
N TYR A 50 -5.36 -1.61 4.07
CA TYR A 50 -6.02 -2.77 3.48
C TYR A 50 -5.03 -3.93 3.40
N LEU A 51 -5.51 -5.11 3.76
CA LEU A 51 -4.78 -6.38 3.69
C LEU A 51 -5.45 -7.26 2.65
N GLU A 52 -4.71 -8.21 2.12
CA GLU A 52 -5.23 -9.22 1.21
C GLU A 52 -6.37 -10.02 1.84
N GLU A 53 -7.37 -10.41 1.06
CA GLU A 53 -8.52 -11.16 1.54
C GLU A 53 -8.10 -12.53 2.09
N PRO A 54 -8.69 -13.00 3.21
CA PRO A 54 -8.33 -14.28 3.80
C PRO A 54 -8.50 -15.46 2.83
N GLY A 55 -7.40 -16.13 2.53
CA GLY A 55 -7.36 -17.28 1.63
C GLY A 55 -7.17 -16.92 0.15
N SER A 56 -7.04 -15.64 -0.19
CA SER A 56 -6.66 -15.17 -1.52
C SER A 56 -5.14 -15.12 -1.67
N LEU A 57 -4.68 -15.22 -2.89
CA LEU A 57 -3.29 -15.03 -3.31
C LEU A 57 -3.28 -13.98 -4.42
N GLU A 58 -2.55 -12.90 -4.22
CA GLU A 58 -2.17 -11.99 -5.30
C GLU A 58 -0.79 -12.36 -5.82
N VAL A 59 -0.61 -12.29 -7.13
CA VAL A 59 0.69 -12.43 -7.80
C VAL A 59 0.93 -11.18 -8.60
N GLU A 60 2.02 -10.48 -8.29
CA GLU A 60 2.42 -9.26 -8.98
C GLU A 60 3.77 -9.42 -9.67
N TYR A 61 3.91 -8.85 -10.85
CA TYR A 61 5.18 -8.52 -11.48
C TYR A 61 5.33 -7.02 -11.55
N PHE A 62 6.44 -6.52 -11.07
CA PHE A 62 6.73 -5.10 -11.01
C PHE A 62 8.04 -4.76 -11.72
N SER A 63 8.09 -3.61 -12.35
CA SER A 63 9.20 -3.16 -13.19
C SER A 63 9.46 -1.68 -12.96
N THR A 64 10.71 -1.34 -12.74
CA THR A 64 11.19 0.04 -12.59
C THR A 64 12.34 0.29 -13.55
N PHE A 65 12.17 1.24 -14.45
CA PHE A 65 13.27 1.82 -15.22
C PHE A 65 13.78 3.07 -14.51
N GLY A 66 15.04 3.06 -14.10
CA GLY A 66 15.68 4.16 -13.36
C GLY A 66 16.77 4.84 -14.15
N THR A 67 16.76 6.19 -14.12
CA THR A 67 17.83 7.00 -14.69
C THR A 67 18.64 7.63 -13.56
N GLN A 68 19.95 7.43 -13.58
CA GLN A 68 20.86 7.90 -12.54
C GLN A 68 21.48 9.25 -12.89
N ARG A 69 22.01 9.93 -11.86
CA ARG A 69 22.81 11.12 -12.01
C ARG A 69 24.29 10.70 -12.04
N GLY A 70 24.83 10.46 -13.24
CA GLY A 70 26.25 10.14 -13.42
C GLY A 70 26.62 8.67 -13.50
N GLY A 71 25.67 7.74 -13.35
CA GLY A 71 25.88 6.30 -13.52
C GLY A 71 25.08 5.74 -14.69
N ASP A 72 25.22 4.43 -14.93
CA ASP A 72 24.44 3.72 -15.93
C ASP A 72 22.98 3.59 -15.49
N ASP A 73 22.07 3.76 -16.43
CA ASP A 73 20.65 3.52 -16.21
C ASP A 73 20.40 2.04 -15.88
N PHE A 74 19.30 1.76 -15.21
CA PHE A 74 19.01 0.41 -14.77
C PHE A 74 17.52 0.05 -14.96
N HIS A 75 17.26 -1.26 -14.98
CA HIS A 75 15.94 -1.84 -14.95
C HIS A 75 15.86 -2.83 -13.80
N ALA A 76 15.19 -2.45 -12.72
CA ALA A 76 14.89 -3.33 -11.62
C ALA A 76 13.51 -3.97 -11.79
N PHE A 77 13.34 -5.17 -11.31
CA PHE A 77 12.08 -5.90 -11.38
C PHE A 77 11.95 -6.87 -10.22
N PHE A 78 10.71 -7.14 -9.81
CA PHE A 78 10.43 -8.20 -8.85
C PHE A 78 9.17 -8.99 -9.22
N ALA A 79 9.11 -10.20 -8.69
CA ALA A 79 7.89 -10.99 -8.59
C ALA A 79 7.48 -11.06 -7.12
N GLU A 80 6.22 -10.78 -6.86
CA GLU A 80 5.62 -10.76 -5.53
C GLU A 80 4.50 -11.78 -5.43
N PHE A 81 4.40 -12.41 -4.27
CA PHE A 81 3.36 -13.36 -3.91
C PHE A 81 2.78 -12.93 -2.57
N GLU A 82 1.63 -12.27 -2.58
CA GLU A 82 0.92 -11.81 -1.40
C GLU A 82 -0.20 -12.79 -1.04
N TYR A 83 -0.22 -13.29 0.20
CA TYR A 83 -1.22 -14.22 0.68
C TYR A 83 -1.93 -13.71 1.92
N GLY A 84 -3.26 -13.59 1.84
CA GLY A 84 -4.13 -13.31 2.97
C GLY A 84 -4.24 -14.52 3.90
N ALA A 85 -3.39 -14.60 4.91
CA ALA A 85 -3.40 -15.72 5.86
C ALA A 85 -4.64 -15.70 6.76
N THR A 86 -5.03 -14.51 7.25
CA THR A 86 -6.23 -14.27 8.06
C THR A 86 -6.75 -12.85 7.82
N ALA A 87 -7.90 -12.49 8.37
CA ALA A 87 -8.47 -11.13 8.28
C ALA A 87 -7.58 -10.03 8.94
N TRP A 88 -6.55 -10.40 9.67
CA TRP A 88 -5.65 -9.50 10.40
C TRP A 88 -4.17 -9.71 10.08
N TRP A 89 -3.83 -10.65 9.20
CA TRP A 89 -2.46 -10.98 8.82
C TRP A 89 -2.37 -11.34 7.34
N THR A 90 -1.53 -10.62 6.64
CA THR A 90 -1.07 -10.88 5.28
C THR A 90 0.43 -11.14 5.29
N THR A 91 0.91 -12.06 4.47
CA THR A 91 2.33 -12.38 4.29
C THR A 91 2.69 -12.33 2.82
N GLU A 92 3.87 -11.80 2.51
CA GLU A 92 4.32 -11.55 1.14
C GLU A 92 5.76 -12.04 0.96
N LEU A 93 6.04 -12.54 -0.23
CA LEU A 93 7.38 -12.95 -0.65
C LEU A 93 7.75 -12.24 -1.95
N TYR A 94 8.86 -11.54 -1.95
CA TYR A 94 9.44 -10.87 -3.10
C TYR A 94 10.68 -11.58 -3.59
N LEU A 95 10.83 -11.65 -4.91
CA LEU A 95 12.05 -12.13 -5.58
C LEU A 95 12.54 -11.00 -6.48
N ASP A 96 13.67 -10.40 -6.11
CA ASP A 96 14.17 -9.17 -6.68
C ASP A 96 15.31 -9.42 -7.68
N GLY A 97 15.31 -8.67 -8.78
CA GLY A 97 16.35 -8.72 -9.79
C GLY A 97 16.57 -7.38 -10.46
N GLN A 98 17.72 -7.22 -11.07
CA GLN A 98 18.12 -5.97 -11.72
C GLN A 98 19.04 -6.20 -12.91
N THR A 99 18.85 -5.42 -13.95
CA THR A 99 19.77 -5.22 -15.07
C THR A 99 20.32 -3.80 -15.00
N THR A 100 21.62 -3.63 -14.84
CA THR A 100 22.30 -2.35 -15.02
C THR A 100 22.80 -2.32 -16.47
N PHE A 101 22.44 -1.27 -17.23
CA PHE A 101 22.83 -1.16 -18.64
C PHE A 101 24.34 -1.06 -18.77
N HIS A 102 24.90 -1.68 -19.79
CA HIS A 102 26.34 -1.82 -20.05
C HIS A 102 27.13 -2.62 -19.00
N ASP A 103 26.46 -3.22 -18.02
CA ASP A 103 27.08 -4.08 -17.02
C ASP A 103 26.50 -5.50 -17.07
N SER A 104 25.52 -5.82 -16.23
CA SER A 104 25.01 -7.20 -16.10
C SER A 104 23.58 -7.26 -15.56
N THR A 105 22.97 -8.44 -15.68
CA THR A 105 21.72 -8.78 -14.98
C THR A 105 22.04 -9.65 -13.78
N VAL A 106 21.51 -9.32 -12.62
CA VAL A 106 21.73 -10.02 -11.36
C VAL A 106 20.42 -10.27 -10.62
N PHE A 107 20.35 -11.39 -9.92
CA PHE A 107 19.37 -11.59 -8.86
C PHE A 107 19.87 -10.79 -7.64
N THR A 108 19.06 -9.86 -7.15
CA THR A 108 19.47 -8.94 -6.08
C THR A 108 19.08 -9.45 -4.71
N GLY A 109 18.03 -10.25 -4.59
CA GLY A 109 17.68 -10.81 -3.31
C GLY A 109 16.22 -11.27 -3.19
N PHE A 110 15.84 -11.49 -1.96
CA PHE A 110 14.45 -11.76 -1.61
C PHE A 110 14.07 -10.98 -0.36
N ARG A 111 12.78 -10.67 -0.24
CA ARG A 111 12.20 -10.03 0.93
C ARG A 111 11.01 -10.85 1.40
N TRP A 112 10.83 -10.92 2.71
CA TRP A 112 9.69 -11.56 3.34
C TRP A 112 8.99 -10.57 4.25
N GLU A 113 7.84 -10.14 3.83
CA GLU A 113 7.01 -9.13 4.47
C GLU A 113 5.85 -9.76 5.24
N ASN A 114 5.46 -9.12 6.33
CA ASN A 114 4.29 -9.47 7.11
C ASN A 114 3.57 -8.21 7.57
N ARG A 115 2.28 -8.13 7.30
CA ARG A 115 1.42 -7.02 7.74
C ARG A 115 0.39 -7.50 8.74
N PHE A 116 0.27 -6.80 9.86
CA PHE A 116 -0.63 -7.15 10.95
C PHE A 116 -1.58 -6.00 11.25
N ARG A 117 -2.87 -6.19 10.99
CA ARG A 117 -3.92 -5.23 11.35
C ARG A 117 -4.07 -5.19 12.87
N LEU A 118 -3.92 -4.02 13.47
CA LEU A 118 -4.00 -3.84 14.92
C LEU A 118 -5.43 -3.64 15.43
N LEU A 119 -6.35 -3.19 14.58
CA LEU A 119 -7.75 -2.96 14.92
C LEU A 119 -8.65 -3.83 14.04
N GLN A 120 -9.58 -4.56 14.66
CA GLN A 120 -10.48 -5.48 13.95
C GLN A 120 -11.60 -4.77 13.15
N ARG A 121 -11.88 -3.51 13.48
CA ARG A 121 -12.89 -2.70 12.81
C ARG A 121 -12.24 -1.47 12.22
N GLU A 122 -12.82 -0.93 11.18
CA GLU A 122 -12.38 0.31 10.58
C GLU A 122 -12.65 1.50 11.50
N HIS A 123 -11.68 2.37 11.62
CA HIS A 123 -11.67 3.60 12.40
C HIS A 123 -11.28 4.78 11.51
N VAL A 124 -11.29 5.98 12.09
CA VAL A 124 -10.82 7.19 11.38
C VAL A 124 -9.35 7.04 10.96
N VAL A 125 -8.53 6.41 11.80
CA VAL A 125 -7.15 6.03 11.47
C VAL A 125 -7.01 4.54 11.76
N ASN A 126 -6.48 3.80 10.79
CA ASN A 126 -6.37 2.36 10.85
C ASN A 126 -4.88 1.97 10.88
N PRO A 127 -4.34 1.62 12.04
CA PRO A 127 -2.95 1.22 12.17
C PRO A 127 -2.74 -0.24 11.75
N VAL A 128 -1.70 -0.46 10.94
CA VAL A 128 -1.17 -1.79 10.59
C VAL A 128 0.31 -1.81 10.92
N LEU A 129 0.77 -2.85 11.59
CA LEU A 129 2.18 -3.11 11.80
C LEU A 129 2.74 -3.88 10.61
N TYR A 130 3.81 -3.38 10.04
CA TYR A 130 4.57 -3.98 8.96
C TYR A 130 5.94 -4.41 9.47
N VAL A 131 6.35 -5.61 9.13
CA VAL A 131 7.67 -6.17 9.43
C VAL A 131 8.17 -6.92 8.21
N GLU A 132 9.32 -6.52 7.69
CA GLU A 132 9.98 -7.18 6.56
C GLU A 132 11.37 -7.64 6.97
N TYR A 133 11.76 -8.81 6.50
CA TYR A 133 13.13 -9.27 6.47
C TYR A 133 13.60 -9.35 5.02
N GLY A 134 14.70 -8.67 4.73
CA GLY A 134 15.36 -8.68 3.44
C GLY A 134 16.73 -9.34 3.49
N GLN A 135 17.03 -10.18 2.50
CA GLN A 135 18.39 -10.58 2.16
C GLN A 135 18.72 -10.01 0.79
N ILE A 136 19.49 -8.94 0.78
CA ILE A 136 19.61 -8.05 -0.36
C ILE A 136 21.07 -7.86 -0.70
N SER A 137 21.38 -7.87 -1.99
CA SER A 137 22.68 -7.54 -2.53
C SER A 137 22.88 -6.02 -2.59
N GLY A 138 24.08 -5.55 -2.32
CA GLY A 138 24.45 -4.15 -2.53
C GLY A 138 24.28 -3.65 -3.97
N ALA A 139 24.09 -4.55 -4.94
CA ALA A 139 23.78 -4.19 -6.32
C ALA A 139 22.36 -3.71 -6.53
N ASP A 140 21.45 -3.91 -5.57
CA ASP A 140 20.07 -3.42 -5.67
C ASP A 140 20.05 -1.89 -5.57
N LYS A 141 19.49 -1.24 -6.60
CA LYS A 141 19.42 0.22 -6.69
C LYS A 141 18.07 0.78 -6.23
N ILE A 142 17.05 -0.07 -6.14
CA ILE A 142 15.68 0.35 -5.77
C ILE A 142 15.50 0.39 -4.27
N LEU A 143 16.04 -0.56 -3.53
CA LEU A 143 15.89 -0.58 -2.07
C LEU A 143 16.57 0.60 -1.40
N LYS A 144 17.67 1.06 -1.97
CA LYS A 144 18.34 2.31 -1.54
C LYS A 144 17.53 3.59 -1.82
N GLU A 145 16.43 3.47 -2.57
CA GLU A 145 15.57 4.60 -2.91
C GLU A 145 14.92 5.25 -1.69
N VAL A 146 14.49 4.45 -0.71
CA VAL A 146 13.80 4.95 0.48
C VAL A 146 14.78 5.29 1.60
N GLU A 147 15.85 4.53 1.73
CA GLU A 147 16.86 4.70 2.79
C GLU A 147 17.81 5.87 2.53
N GLY A 148 17.95 6.26 1.27
CA GLY A 148 18.87 7.28 0.85
C GLY A 148 20.24 6.72 0.44
N HIS A 149 20.95 7.50 -0.35
CA HIS A 149 22.29 7.16 -0.81
C HIS A 149 23.27 8.10 -0.14
N ASP A 150 24.19 7.55 0.63
CA ASP A 150 25.21 8.35 1.28
C ASP A 150 26.27 8.86 0.30
N VAL A 151 26.41 8.23 -0.89
CA VAL A 151 27.53 8.54 -1.80
C VAL A 151 27.15 8.31 -3.28
N GLU A 152 27.49 9.27 -4.15
CA GLU A 152 27.42 9.13 -5.61
C GLU A 152 28.19 7.91 -6.17
N SER A 153 29.20 7.39 -5.43
CA SER A 153 30.00 6.25 -5.81
C SER A 153 29.17 4.96 -5.97
N ASP A 154 28.14 4.76 -5.16
CA ASP A 154 27.30 3.56 -5.20
C ASP A 154 26.51 3.42 -6.51
N PHE A 155 26.20 4.53 -7.17
CA PHE A 155 25.54 4.50 -8.47
C PHE A 155 26.45 4.08 -9.61
N ASN A 156 27.75 4.33 -9.49
CA ASN A 156 28.74 4.10 -10.54
C ASN A 156 29.44 2.75 -10.42
N ASP A 157 29.32 2.10 -9.27
CA ASP A 157 29.98 0.82 -9.04
C ASP A 157 29.32 -0.32 -9.84
N SER A 158 30.17 -1.22 -10.33
CA SER A 158 29.72 -2.37 -11.11
C SER A 158 28.92 -3.36 -10.25
N ASN A 159 27.94 -4.03 -10.84
CA ASN A 159 27.20 -5.10 -10.18
C ASN A 159 28.14 -6.20 -9.64
N ALA A 160 29.27 -6.48 -10.32
CA ALA A 160 30.26 -7.45 -9.89
C ALA A 160 30.97 -7.06 -8.59
N SER A 161 31.12 -5.75 -8.32
CA SER A 161 31.63 -5.23 -7.05
C SER A 161 30.56 -5.28 -5.97
N LEU A 162 29.42 -4.65 -6.23
CA LEU A 162 28.34 -4.42 -5.26
C LEU A 162 27.66 -5.72 -4.80
N ARG A 163 27.53 -6.73 -5.68
CA ARG A 163 26.92 -8.03 -5.31
C ARG A 163 27.71 -8.83 -4.29
N LYS A 164 28.92 -8.43 -3.95
CA LYS A 164 29.70 -9.07 -2.87
C LYS A 164 29.24 -8.62 -1.50
N GLU A 165 28.57 -7.49 -1.45
CA GLU A 165 27.93 -6.99 -0.25
C GLU A 165 26.55 -7.63 -0.14
N HIS A 166 26.33 -8.32 0.96
CA HIS A 166 25.03 -8.87 1.30
C HIS A 166 24.53 -8.20 2.56
N LYS A 167 23.39 -7.57 2.46
CA LYS A 167 22.69 -6.97 3.58
C LYS A 167 21.62 -7.93 4.08
N HIS A 168 21.50 -8.04 5.39
CA HIS A 168 20.40 -8.69 6.06
C HIS A 168 19.67 -7.62 6.84
N GLU A 169 18.51 -7.23 6.37
CA GLU A 169 17.80 -6.06 6.88
C GLU A 169 16.49 -6.47 7.54
N LEU A 170 16.15 -5.77 8.61
CA LEU A 170 14.83 -5.76 9.19
C LEU A 170 14.25 -4.36 9.00
N GLU A 171 13.12 -4.29 8.33
CA GLU A 171 12.36 -3.07 8.17
C GLU A 171 11.06 -3.13 8.97
N PHE A 172 10.74 -2.05 9.64
CA PHE A 172 9.50 -1.85 10.39
C PHE A 172 8.80 -0.62 9.85
N LYS A 173 7.51 -0.74 9.54
CA LYS A 173 6.65 0.40 9.23
C LYS A 173 5.43 0.40 10.15
N LEU A 174 4.99 1.57 10.53
CA LEU A 174 3.67 1.75 11.10
C LEU A 174 2.78 2.38 10.02
N LEU A 175 1.93 1.57 9.40
CA LEU A 175 1.04 2.02 8.35
C LEU A 175 -0.17 2.69 8.98
N LEU A 176 -0.29 3.98 8.81
CA LEU A 176 -1.41 4.79 9.31
C LEU A 176 -2.19 5.30 8.12
N SER A 177 -3.42 4.85 7.93
CA SER A 177 -4.23 5.37 6.84
C SER A 177 -5.69 5.57 7.20
N SER A 178 -6.34 6.40 6.42
CA SER A 178 -7.74 6.80 6.58
C SER A 178 -8.39 6.93 5.22
N THR A 179 -9.63 6.45 5.11
CA THR A 179 -10.44 6.66 3.92
C THR A 179 -11.66 7.52 4.25
N PHE A 180 -11.75 8.68 3.61
CA PHE A 180 -12.82 9.64 3.84
C PHE A 180 -13.31 10.26 2.53
N LYS A 181 -14.61 10.13 2.25
CA LYS A 181 -15.24 10.64 1.00
C LYS A 181 -14.53 10.22 -0.29
N GLY A 182 -14.02 8.98 -0.30
CA GLY A 182 -13.28 8.41 -1.42
C GLY A 182 -11.80 8.81 -1.49
N TRP A 183 -11.32 9.72 -0.66
CA TRP A 183 -9.90 9.96 -0.47
C TRP A 183 -9.32 8.94 0.47
N ASN A 184 -8.26 8.26 0.06
CA ASN A 184 -7.37 7.53 0.94
C ASN A 184 -6.14 8.40 1.21
N VAL A 185 -5.79 8.56 2.47
CA VAL A 185 -4.57 9.24 2.91
C VAL A 185 -3.79 8.28 3.79
N ALA A 186 -2.52 8.10 3.50
CA ALA A 186 -1.65 7.17 4.21
C ALA A 186 -0.34 7.86 4.63
N VAL A 187 0.18 7.48 5.79
CA VAL A 187 1.46 7.94 6.33
C VAL A 187 2.17 6.73 6.93
N ASN A 188 3.38 6.46 6.47
CA ASN A 188 4.20 5.34 6.90
C ASN A 188 5.56 5.86 7.43
N PRO A 189 5.74 6.06 8.73
CA PRO A 189 7.08 6.13 9.32
C PRO A 189 7.76 4.77 9.19
N ILE A 190 9.01 4.79 8.78
CA ILE A 190 9.82 3.61 8.44
C ILE A 190 11.09 3.63 9.27
N VAL A 191 11.47 2.46 9.76
CA VAL A 191 12.72 2.24 10.51
C VAL A 191 13.36 0.97 10.00
N THR A 192 14.58 1.07 9.50
CA THR A 192 15.35 -0.06 8.96
C THR A 192 16.59 -0.33 9.79
N LYS A 193 16.97 -1.57 9.90
CA LYS A 193 18.18 -2.03 10.58
C LYS A 193 18.86 -3.12 9.77
N ASN A 194 20.03 -2.84 9.24
CA ASN A 194 20.93 -3.89 8.79
C ASN A 194 21.44 -4.66 10.03
N LEU A 195 21.34 -5.98 10.00
CA LEU A 195 21.70 -6.84 11.13
C LEU A 195 23.21 -6.95 11.39
N LEU A 196 24.03 -6.32 10.57
CA LEU A 196 25.45 -6.17 10.85
C LEU A 196 25.67 -5.25 12.07
N PRO A 197 26.54 -5.64 13.03
CA PRO A 197 26.65 -4.90 14.30
C PRO A 197 27.11 -3.44 14.17
N SER A 198 27.84 -3.11 13.11
CA SER A 198 28.40 -1.77 12.86
C SER A 198 27.40 -0.78 12.26
N GLU A 199 26.29 -1.27 11.72
CA GLU A 199 25.34 -0.44 11.01
C GLU A 199 24.42 0.33 11.96
N SER A 200 24.04 1.53 11.56
CA SER A 200 23.10 2.38 12.29
C SER A 200 21.64 1.96 12.03
N TRP A 201 20.71 2.42 12.87
CA TRP A 201 19.30 2.46 12.52
C TRP A 201 19.06 3.58 11.53
N GLU A 202 18.34 3.28 10.47
CA GLU A 202 17.95 4.22 9.44
C GLU A 202 16.48 4.58 9.56
N PHE A 203 16.14 5.81 9.22
CA PHE A 203 14.78 6.34 9.31
C PHE A 203 14.34 6.86 7.97
N ALA A 204 13.10 6.57 7.62
CA ALA A 204 12.50 7.02 6.38
C ALA A 204 11.00 7.30 6.56
N TYR A 205 10.39 7.84 5.54
CA TYR A 205 8.95 8.10 5.51
C TYR A 205 8.38 7.84 4.12
N ALA A 206 7.11 7.45 4.09
CA ALA A 206 6.30 7.51 2.89
C ALA A 206 4.92 8.08 3.25
N VAL A 207 4.42 8.97 2.40
CA VAL A 207 3.10 9.58 2.54
C VAL A 207 2.39 9.58 1.20
N GLY A 208 1.09 9.28 1.19
CA GLY A 208 0.32 9.20 -0.04
C GLY A 208 -1.10 9.72 0.12
N ALA A 209 -1.64 10.22 -0.97
CA ALA A 209 -3.06 10.55 -1.09
C ALA A 209 -3.57 10.04 -2.44
N SER A 210 -4.69 9.32 -2.43
CA SER A 210 -5.29 8.77 -3.65
C SER A 210 -6.81 8.85 -3.60
N ARG A 211 -7.41 8.75 -4.80
CA ARG A 211 -8.85 8.75 -4.95
C ARG A 211 -9.26 8.04 -6.25
N PRO A 212 -10.35 7.23 -6.23
CA PRO A 212 -11.03 6.81 -7.44
C PRO A 212 -11.46 8.01 -8.28
N LEU A 213 -11.28 7.96 -9.60
CA LEU A 213 -11.70 9.05 -10.50
C LEU A 213 -13.21 9.26 -10.46
N VAL A 214 -13.97 8.18 -10.21
CA VAL A 214 -15.43 8.21 -10.02
C VAL A 214 -15.79 7.34 -8.81
N LEU A 215 -16.60 7.88 -7.89
CA LEU A 215 -17.03 7.16 -6.68
C LEU A 215 -18.30 6.32 -6.88
N LYS A 216 -18.99 6.47 -8.00
CA LYS A 216 -20.22 5.75 -8.27
C LYS A 216 -19.97 4.68 -9.31
N ALA A 217 -20.18 3.42 -8.90
CA ALA A 217 -20.09 2.29 -9.83
C ALA A 217 -21.15 2.42 -10.94
N SER A 218 -20.74 2.11 -12.17
CA SER A 218 -21.65 1.97 -13.31
C SER A 218 -22.44 0.65 -13.19
N PRO A 219 -23.70 0.61 -13.60
CA PRO A 219 -24.45 -0.63 -13.67
C PRO A 219 -23.90 -1.62 -14.73
N ASN A 220 -23.14 -1.11 -15.68
CA ASN A 220 -22.53 -1.90 -16.74
C ASN A 220 -21.03 -2.04 -16.49
N ARG A 221 -20.56 -3.28 -16.34
CA ARG A 221 -19.12 -3.57 -16.26
C ARG A 221 -18.45 -3.19 -17.59
N CYS A 222 -17.42 -2.37 -17.55
CA CYS A 222 -16.57 -2.08 -18.70
C CYS A 222 -15.11 -1.97 -18.25
N ASN A 223 -14.19 -2.32 -19.14
CA ASN A 223 -12.76 -2.31 -18.81
C ASN A 223 -12.20 -0.89 -18.67
N PHE A 224 -12.67 0.05 -19.48
CA PHE A 224 -12.19 1.44 -19.53
C PHE A 224 -13.16 2.44 -18.88
N CYS A 225 -14.02 1.99 -17.96
CA CYS A 225 -14.84 2.90 -17.17
C CYS A 225 -13.97 3.67 -16.17
N LEU A 226 -14.27 4.96 -15.99
CA LEU A 226 -13.50 5.83 -15.10
C LEU A 226 -13.52 5.37 -13.63
N GLU A 227 -14.54 4.65 -13.22
CA GLU A 227 -14.62 4.01 -11.89
C GLU A 227 -13.54 2.97 -11.65
N ASN A 228 -12.92 2.41 -12.70
CA ASN A 228 -11.83 1.44 -12.57
C ASN A 228 -10.48 2.10 -12.34
N PHE A 229 -10.41 3.43 -12.40
CA PHE A 229 -9.15 4.15 -12.24
C PHE A 229 -9.08 4.84 -10.89
N VAL A 230 -7.94 4.65 -10.22
CA VAL A 230 -7.56 5.36 -8.99
C VAL A 230 -6.32 6.17 -9.26
N ALA A 231 -6.41 7.48 -9.09
CA ALA A 231 -5.25 8.37 -9.21
C ALA A 231 -4.74 8.74 -7.82
N GLY A 232 -3.44 8.90 -7.70
CA GLY A 232 -2.79 9.26 -6.46
C GLY A 232 -1.47 10.00 -6.66
N VAL A 233 -0.93 10.42 -5.57
CA VAL A 233 0.42 10.97 -5.46
C VAL A 233 1.01 10.47 -4.16
N GLU A 234 2.28 10.11 -4.19
CA GLU A 234 3.06 9.79 -3.00
C GLU A 234 4.32 10.63 -2.95
N MET A 235 4.81 10.85 -1.74
CA MET A 235 6.09 11.46 -1.45
C MET A 235 6.79 10.59 -0.42
N TYR A 236 8.06 10.25 -0.67
CA TYR A 236 8.82 9.38 0.21
C TYR A 236 10.31 9.73 0.15
N GLY A 237 11.06 9.27 1.16
CA GLY A 237 12.49 9.50 1.24
C GLY A 237 13.07 9.20 2.62
N GLY A 238 14.37 9.29 2.73
CA GLY A 238 15.12 9.06 3.95
C GLY A 238 15.07 10.25 4.92
N LEU A 239 15.28 9.97 6.19
CA LEU A 239 15.42 10.95 7.28
C LEU A 239 16.79 10.87 7.95
N GLY A 240 17.73 10.11 7.36
CA GLY A 240 19.04 9.83 7.93
C GLY A 240 19.01 8.67 8.92
N ASN A 241 20.02 8.61 9.74
CA ASN A 241 20.25 7.51 10.68
C ASN A 241 20.49 8.01 12.10
N THR A 242 20.76 7.09 13.04
CA THR A 242 21.00 7.41 14.45
C THR A 242 22.25 8.25 14.70
N GLN A 243 23.17 8.34 13.75
CA GLN A 243 24.41 9.14 13.84
C GLN A 243 24.27 10.49 13.14
N SER A 244 23.50 10.54 12.04
CA SER A 244 23.27 11.74 11.23
C SER A 244 21.82 11.78 10.79
N ALA A 245 20.98 12.52 11.50
CA ALA A 245 19.60 12.76 11.13
C ALA A 245 19.50 14.00 10.24
N GLY A 246 18.82 13.91 9.10
CA GLY A 246 18.65 15.04 8.20
C GLY A 246 17.99 14.66 6.89
N LEU A 247 17.69 15.67 6.08
CA LEU A 247 17.09 15.53 4.75
C LEU A 247 18.10 15.80 3.63
N HIS A 248 19.31 16.22 3.96
CA HIS A 248 20.26 16.76 2.97
C HIS A 248 20.94 15.65 2.17
N ASP A 249 21.33 14.57 2.84
CA ASP A 249 22.13 13.48 2.24
C ASP A 249 21.26 12.22 2.00
N THR A 250 19.96 12.39 2.01
CA THR A 250 18.98 11.33 1.79
C THR A 250 18.17 11.57 0.52
N SER A 251 17.71 10.52 -0.13
CA SER A 251 16.90 10.61 -1.34
C SER A 251 15.46 11.02 -1.02
N HIS A 252 14.86 11.82 -1.90
CA HIS A 252 13.46 12.23 -1.80
C HIS A 252 12.80 12.21 -3.18
N TYR A 253 11.58 11.71 -3.24
CA TYR A 253 10.83 11.57 -4.49
C TYR A 253 9.42 12.10 -4.36
N LEU A 254 8.92 12.68 -5.45
CA LEU A 254 7.51 12.93 -5.67
C LEU A 254 7.02 12.00 -6.78
N SER A 255 5.96 11.23 -6.52
CA SER A 255 5.56 10.14 -7.39
C SER A 255 4.05 10.18 -7.67
N PRO A 256 3.60 10.82 -8.77
CA PRO A 256 2.25 10.63 -9.25
C PRO A 256 2.03 9.18 -9.69
N ALA A 257 0.87 8.63 -9.35
CA ALA A 257 0.54 7.24 -9.56
C ALA A 257 -0.89 7.05 -10.07
N LEU A 258 -1.11 5.98 -10.83
CA LEU A 258 -2.39 5.58 -11.37
C LEU A 258 -2.54 4.06 -11.26
N ALA A 259 -3.65 3.58 -10.70
CA ALA A 259 -4.06 2.19 -10.77
C ALA A 259 -5.25 2.05 -11.72
N TRP A 260 -5.25 0.99 -12.51
CA TRP A 260 -6.35 0.58 -13.37
C TRP A 260 -6.80 -0.82 -12.94
N ASN A 261 -7.91 -0.87 -12.20
CA ASN A 261 -8.50 -2.09 -11.67
C ASN A 261 -9.48 -2.67 -12.70
N LEU A 262 -9.14 -3.79 -13.27
CA LEU A 262 -9.94 -4.46 -14.29
C LEU A 262 -11.00 -5.37 -13.64
N PRO A 263 -12.18 -5.52 -14.24
CA PRO A 263 -13.26 -6.38 -13.70
C PRO A 263 -12.92 -7.88 -13.63
N SER A 264 -11.74 -8.29 -14.08
CA SER A 264 -11.26 -9.69 -14.14
C SER A 264 -10.16 -9.98 -13.13
N ASP A 265 -10.15 -9.25 -12.01
CA ASP A 265 -9.18 -9.39 -10.92
C ASP A 265 -7.72 -9.11 -11.35
N TRP A 266 -7.56 -8.29 -12.37
CA TRP A 266 -6.28 -7.77 -12.80
C TRP A 266 -6.16 -6.30 -12.42
N THR A 267 -4.99 -5.91 -11.93
CA THR A 267 -4.64 -4.51 -11.68
C THR A 267 -3.38 -4.14 -12.46
N LEU A 268 -3.41 -2.99 -13.11
CA LEU A 268 -2.23 -2.37 -13.71
C LEU A 268 -1.91 -1.10 -12.93
N ARG A 269 -0.68 -0.99 -12.42
CA ARG A 269 -0.17 0.19 -11.72
C ARG A 269 0.86 0.91 -12.58
N LEU A 270 0.80 2.22 -12.60
CA LEU A 270 1.73 3.11 -13.32
C LEU A 270 2.16 4.23 -12.39
N SER A 271 3.44 4.54 -12.34
CA SER A 271 3.96 5.62 -11.52
C SER A 271 5.25 6.20 -12.09
N SER A 272 5.61 7.39 -11.62
CA SER A 272 6.90 7.99 -11.92
C SER A 272 7.49 8.67 -10.69
N GLY A 273 8.58 8.13 -10.15
CA GLY A 273 9.35 8.75 -9.06
C GLY A 273 10.24 9.85 -9.62
N ILE A 274 9.95 11.10 -9.29
CA ILE A 274 10.73 12.27 -9.69
C ILE A 274 11.65 12.62 -8.53
N GLY A 275 12.96 12.47 -8.71
CA GLY A 275 13.96 12.80 -7.70
C GLY A 275 14.02 14.30 -7.41
N LEU A 276 13.89 14.67 -6.14
CA LEU A 276 13.80 16.07 -5.69
C LEU A 276 15.14 16.68 -5.34
N ASN A 277 16.17 15.87 -5.14
CA ASN A 277 17.52 16.32 -4.81
C ASN A 277 18.60 15.49 -5.52
N ASP A 278 19.88 15.81 -5.31
CA ASP A 278 20.97 15.14 -5.99
C ASP A 278 21.28 13.74 -5.43
N SER A 279 20.87 13.43 -4.22
CA SER A 279 20.94 12.08 -3.63
C SER A 279 19.87 11.12 -4.18
N SER A 280 18.95 11.59 -5.00
CA SER A 280 17.89 10.78 -5.61
C SER A 280 18.24 10.37 -7.03
N HIS A 281 17.73 9.23 -7.49
CA HIS A 281 17.68 8.96 -8.92
C HIS A 281 16.93 10.09 -9.63
N ARG A 282 17.30 10.40 -10.86
CA ARG A 282 16.66 11.50 -11.58
C ARG A 282 15.19 11.22 -11.86
N LEU A 283 14.90 10.01 -12.34
CA LEU A 283 13.58 9.58 -12.71
C LEU A 283 13.47 8.06 -12.58
N LEU A 284 12.37 7.60 -12.00
CA LEU A 284 11.98 6.21 -11.91
C LEU A 284 10.64 6.04 -12.63
N LEU A 285 10.64 5.37 -13.78
CA LEU A 285 9.41 5.01 -14.48
C LEU A 285 9.00 3.60 -14.06
N ARG A 286 7.79 3.46 -13.55
CA ARG A 286 7.31 2.26 -12.91
C ARG A 286 6.01 1.75 -13.49
N TRP A 287 5.92 0.46 -13.61
CA TRP A 287 4.66 -0.22 -13.87
C TRP A 287 4.64 -1.58 -13.18
N GLY A 288 3.45 -1.96 -12.75
CA GLY A 288 3.18 -3.27 -12.16
C GLY A 288 1.92 -3.87 -12.76
N ILE A 289 1.87 -5.17 -12.83
CA ILE A 289 0.69 -5.94 -13.19
C ILE A 289 0.47 -7.02 -12.16
N SER A 290 -0.71 -7.04 -11.57
CA SER A 290 -1.08 -8.04 -10.57
C SER A 290 -2.36 -8.76 -10.92
N ARG A 291 -2.53 -9.94 -10.33
CA ARG A 291 -3.77 -10.70 -10.38
C ARG A 291 -4.06 -11.35 -9.05
N GLU A 292 -5.27 -11.15 -8.58
CA GLU A 292 -5.81 -11.83 -7.41
C GLU A 292 -6.43 -13.17 -7.78
N PHE A 293 -6.17 -14.20 -6.97
CA PHE A 293 -6.74 -15.54 -7.04
C PHE A 293 -7.55 -15.80 -5.78
N SER A 294 -8.80 -15.35 -5.78
CA SER A 294 -9.73 -15.53 -4.67
C SER A 294 -9.95 -17.03 -4.37
N GLY A 295 -9.94 -17.40 -3.08
CA GLY A 295 -10.15 -18.78 -2.65
C GLY A 295 -8.99 -19.74 -2.93
N PHE A 296 -7.79 -19.23 -3.22
CA PHE A 296 -6.57 -20.02 -3.44
C PHE A 296 -6.30 -21.02 -2.30
N GLY A 297 -6.46 -20.60 -1.05
CA GLY A 297 -6.27 -21.46 0.12
C GLY A 297 -7.23 -22.65 0.18
N GLU A 298 -8.44 -22.52 -0.35
CA GLU A 298 -9.37 -23.65 -0.47
C GLU A 298 -8.95 -24.60 -1.60
N MET A 299 -8.48 -24.06 -2.73
CA MET A 299 -7.98 -24.84 -3.84
C MET A 299 -6.79 -25.70 -3.41
N VAL A 300 -5.83 -25.12 -2.69
CA VAL A 300 -4.67 -25.83 -2.14
C VAL A 300 -5.11 -26.92 -1.16
N ARG A 301 -6.02 -26.63 -0.25
CA ARG A 301 -6.57 -27.66 0.67
C ARG A 301 -7.23 -28.83 -0.05
N ARG A 302 -7.95 -28.59 -1.15
CA ARG A 302 -8.53 -29.66 -1.97
C ARG A 302 -7.48 -30.50 -2.66
N TRP A 303 -6.39 -29.92 -3.14
CA TRP A 303 -5.29 -30.66 -3.81
C TRP A 303 -4.50 -31.54 -2.85
N PHE A 304 -4.16 -31.03 -1.66
CA PHE A 304 -3.35 -31.75 -0.68
C PHE A 304 -4.18 -32.50 0.38
N GLY A 305 -5.44 -32.13 0.55
CA GLY A 305 -6.36 -32.70 1.55
C GLY A 305 -7.05 -34.00 1.14
N GLY A 306 -6.71 -34.60 -0.01
CA GLY A 306 -7.22 -35.85 -0.57
C GLY A 306 -8.63 -36.22 -0.08
N GLN A 307 -9.56 -36.47 -0.96
CA GLN A 307 -10.95 -36.89 -0.65
C GLN A 307 -10.97 -37.80 0.59
N ARG A 308 -11.45 -37.28 1.73
CA ARG A 308 -11.92 -38.10 2.85
C ARG A 308 -13.43 -38.17 2.80
#